data_4008f6e71d40d77aa9073189bf279e4e
#
_entry.id   4008f6e71d40d77aa9073189bf279e4e
#
_cell.length_a   1.000
_cell.length_b   1.000
_cell.length_c   1.000
_cell.angle_alpha   90.00
_cell.angle_beta   90.00
_cell.angle_gamma   90.00
#
_symmetry.space_group_name_H-M   'P 1'
#
loop_
_entity.id
_entity.type
_entity.pdbx_description
1 polymer ?
#
loop_
_entity_poly.entity_id
_entity_poly.type
_entity_poly.pdbx_seq_one_letter_code
_entity_poly.pdbx_strand_id
1 'polypeptide(L)'
;VSLVGPAILIGFGLLLLANNFGLLPGNVWAVALRFWPVILILLGLEILIGRRSTLASAIIAIIGLLLIVGLVVAAIYWNWGGVAQSGISEHLVQEMEGAESAVVSLDFAVGDLRVRGLKDSPDLMDARFNGLPVEHQYEVTAGRGHLQLKSSGGDIAWWPNAAVENTWDIALSSRIPLILDVETGVGQAVLDFSDLQVTDFSLNAGVGGVRVILPAKGRVMATVEAGMGGVVLEIPPGMAARIDAEVGLGGLKVDESRFPRTGKYYESPDYATADNRVDLRIDGGIGAITVR
;
A
#
# COMPACT_ATOMS: atom_id res chain seq x y z
N VAL A 1 44.25 7.47 11.17
CA VAL A 1 43.34 7.59 10.04
C VAL A 1 42.40 6.40 10.05
N SER A 2 41.10 6.68 10.08
CA SER A 2 40.07 5.63 10.00
C SER A 2 40.08 4.97 8.63
N LEU A 3 40.15 3.64 8.57
CA LEU A 3 40.13 2.87 7.32
C LEU A 3 38.80 2.14 7.08
N VAL A 4 37.94 2.05 8.09
CA VAL A 4 36.67 1.34 8.01
C VAL A 4 35.67 2.08 7.11
N GLY A 5 35.57 3.41 7.21
CA GLY A 5 34.72 4.22 6.34
C GLY A 5 35.04 4.05 4.84
N PRO A 6 36.30 4.24 4.40
CA PRO A 6 36.69 3.96 3.02
C PRO A 6 36.48 2.51 2.59
N ALA A 7 36.69 1.51 3.47
CA ALA A 7 36.46 0.11 3.14
C ALA A 7 34.96 -0.19 2.91
N ILE A 8 34.06 0.38 3.72
CA ILE A 8 32.59 0.25 3.52
C ILE A 8 32.18 0.87 2.19
N LEU A 9 32.71 2.07 1.86
CA LEU A 9 32.41 2.74 0.58
C LEU A 9 32.88 1.93 -0.63
N ILE A 10 34.09 1.33 -0.55
CA ILE A 10 34.62 0.46 -1.62
C ILE A 10 33.75 -0.80 -1.74
N GLY A 11 33.40 -1.45 -0.62
CA GLY A 11 32.52 -2.63 -0.62
C GLY A 11 31.15 -2.34 -1.22
N PHE A 12 30.55 -1.20 -0.89
CA PHE A 12 29.29 -0.76 -1.46
C PHE A 12 29.41 -0.47 -2.97
N GLY A 13 30.49 0.18 -3.39
CA GLY A 13 30.77 0.43 -4.81
C GLY A 13 30.97 -0.86 -5.62
N LEU A 14 31.64 -1.85 -5.06
CA LEU A 14 31.80 -3.17 -5.69
C LEU A 14 30.47 -3.92 -5.79
N LEU A 15 29.60 -3.84 -4.78
CA LEU A 15 28.25 -4.39 -4.82
C LEU A 15 27.41 -3.75 -5.93
N LEU A 16 27.44 -2.41 -6.06
CA LEU A 16 26.77 -1.69 -7.13
C LEU A 16 27.30 -2.10 -8.51
N LEU A 17 28.60 -2.24 -8.65
CA LEU A 17 29.23 -2.66 -9.89
C LEU A 17 28.82 -4.08 -10.27
N ALA A 18 28.87 -5.03 -9.34
CA ALA A 18 28.46 -6.41 -9.55
C ALA A 18 26.97 -6.52 -9.91
N ASN A 19 26.12 -5.69 -9.29
CA ASN A 19 24.69 -5.60 -9.63
C ASN A 19 24.49 -5.07 -11.05
N ASN A 20 25.26 -4.06 -11.46
CA ASN A 20 25.18 -3.48 -12.82
C ASN A 20 25.60 -4.48 -13.92
N PHE A 21 26.51 -5.39 -13.60
CA PHE A 21 26.90 -6.49 -14.50
C PHE A 21 25.96 -7.70 -14.47
N GLY A 22 24.85 -7.64 -13.71
CA GLY A 22 23.90 -8.75 -13.61
C GLY A 22 24.48 -10.00 -12.91
N LEU A 23 25.58 -9.85 -12.16
CA LEU A 23 26.24 -10.96 -11.46
C LEU A 23 25.53 -11.32 -10.16
N LEU A 24 24.62 -10.48 -9.69
CA LEU A 24 23.94 -10.64 -8.42
C LEU A 24 22.45 -10.95 -8.64
N PRO A 25 21.87 -11.91 -7.91
CA PRO A 25 20.43 -12.14 -7.93
C PRO A 25 19.68 -10.90 -7.39
N GLY A 26 18.47 -10.62 -7.92
CA GLY A 26 17.72 -9.38 -7.65
C GLY A 26 17.40 -9.07 -6.18
N ASN A 27 17.53 -10.07 -5.30
CA ASN A 27 17.30 -9.95 -3.85
C ASN A 27 18.53 -9.51 -3.02
N VAL A 28 19.68 -9.27 -3.67
CA VAL A 28 20.93 -8.90 -2.95
C VAL A 28 20.79 -7.62 -2.13
N TRP A 29 19.99 -6.68 -2.61
CA TRP A 29 19.75 -5.43 -1.88
C TRP A 29 18.98 -5.67 -0.57
N ALA A 30 18.02 -6.60 -0.57
CA ALA A 30 17.31 -6.99 0.65
C ALA A 30 18.27 -7.66 1.65
N VAL A 31 19.18 -8.51 1.15
CA VAL A 31 20.22 -9.13 1.99
C VAL A 31 21.20 -8.09 2.53
N ALA A 32 21.69 -7.19 1.68
CA ALA A 32 22.63 -6.14 2.10
C ALA A 32 22.02 -5.22 3.17
N LEU A 33 20.77 -4.83 3.00
CA LEU A 33 20.05 -4.03 3.98
C LEU A 33 19.78 -4.82 5.28
N ARG A 34 19.66 -6.14 5.23
CA ARG A 34 19.48 -6.98 6.42
C ARG A 34 20.66 -6.93 7.37
N PHE A 35 21.86 -6.71 6.85
CA PHE A 35 23.09 -6.70 7.65
C PHE A 35 23.56 -5.30 8.06
N TRP A 36 22.70 -4.25 7.95
CA TRP A 36 23.05 -2.91 8.44
C TRP A 36 23.50 -2.85 9.92
N PRO A 37 23.00 -3.73 10.85
CA PRO A 37 23.50 -3.73 12.21
C PRO A 37 24.97 -4.13 12.31
N VAL A 38 25.46 -4.99 11.40
CA VAL A 38 26.87 -5.38 11.35
C VAL A 38 27.75 -4.17 11.02
N ILE A 39 27.27 -3.29 10.13
CA ILE A 39 27.96 -2.03 9.80
C ILE A 39 28.07 -1.14 11.06
N LEU A 40 27.02 -1.03 11.86
CA LEU A 40 27.04 -0.27 13.11
C LEU A 40 27.99 -0.88 14.14
N ILE A 41 28.01 -2.23 14.25
CA ILE A 41 28.93 -2.94 15.14
C ILE A 41 30.39 -2.67 14.73
N LEU A 42 30.69 -2.75 13.45
CA LEU A 42 32.04 -2.47 12.91
C LEU A 42 32.48 -1.02 13.15
N LEU A 43 31.56 -0.06 12.95
CA LEU A 43 31.81 1.34 13.27
C LEU A 43 32.01 1.57 14.77
N GLY A 44 31.22 0.91 15.63
CA GLY A 44 31.36 0.95 17.07
C GLY A 44 32.69 0.37 17.55
N LEU A 45 33.12 -0.77 17.01
CA LEU A 45 34.42 -1.39 17.30
C LEU A 45 35.59 -0.52 16.83
N GLU A 46 35.46 0.16 15.69
CA GLU A 46 36.47 1.10 15.22
C GLU A 46 36.66 2.28 16.17
N ILE A 47 35.55 2.85 16.67
CA ILE A 47 35.58 3.96 17.65
C ILE A 47 36.27 3.53 18.96
N LEU A 48 35.99 2.28 19.41
CA LEU A 48 36.54 1.74 20.65
C LEU A 48 38.02 1.38 20.58
N ILE A 49 38.43 0.73 19.52
CA ILE A 49 39.74 0.07 19.40
C ILE A 49 40.66 0.77 18.39
N GLY A 50 40.09 1.23 17.26
CA GLY A 50 40.83 1.75 16.09
C GLY A 50 41.58 3.07 16.34
N ARG A 51 41.19 3.85 17.37
CA ARG A 51 41.86 5.12 17.73
C ARG A 51 43.24 4.95 18.33
N ARG A 52 43.61 3.73 18.77
CA ARG A 52 44.89 3.48 19.47
C ARG A 52 46.00 2.91 18.55
N SER A 53 45.66 2.36 17.38
CA SER A 53 46.67 1.77 16.50
C SER A 53 46.14 1.66 15.06
N THR A 54 46.95 2.12 14.10
CA THR A 54 46.63 1.96 12.65
C THR A 54 46.56 0.48 12.22
N LEU A 55 47.36 -0.38 12.88
CA LEU A 55 47.30 -1.83 12.63
C LEU A 55 46.00 -2.44 13.10
N ALA A 56 45.48 -2.04 14.27
CA ALA A 56 44.18 -2.52 14.74
C ALA A 56 43.02 -2.10 13.82
N SER A 57 43.06 -0.84 13.36
CA SER A 57 42.05 -0.36 12.38
C SER A 57 42.09 -1.13 11.05
N ALA A 58 43.29 -1.45 10.55
CA ALA A 58 43.45 -2.24 9.32
C ALA A 58 42.93 -3.67 9.50
N ILE A 59 43.19 -4.30 10.64
CA ILE A 59 42.70 -5.66 10.95
C ILE A 59 41.16 -5.67 11.03
N ILE A 60 40.56 -4.70 11.72
CA ILE A 60 39.08 -4.57 11.83
C ILE A 60 38.46 -4.36 10.45
N ALA A 61 39.07 -3.52 9.59
CA ALA A 61 38.59 -3.28 8.23
C ALA A 61 38.64 -4.55 7.36
N ILE A 62 39.73 -5.33 7.45
CA ILE A 62 39.89 -6.59 6.71
C ILE A 62 38.89 -7.65 7.20
N ILE A 63 38.73 -7.80 8.52
CA ILE A 63 37.76 -8.73 9.10
C ILE A 63 36.34 -8.33 8.69
N GLY A 64 36.00 -7.04 8.73
CA GLY A 64 34.70 -6.54 8.30
C GLY A 64 34.44 -6.81 6.82
N LEU A 65 35.43 -6.56 5.97
CA LEU A 65 35.31 -6.85 4.53
C LEU A 65 35.13 -8.35 4.25
N LEU A 66 35.92 -9.22 4.93
CA LEU A 66 35.80 -10.67 4.82
C LEU A 66 34.44 -11.17 5.32
N LEU A 67 33.92 -10.57 6.37
CA LEU A 67 32.60 -10.90 6.93
C LEU A 67 31.49 -10.53 5.96
N ILE A 68 31.54 -9.34 5.38
CA ILE A 68 30.60 -8.89 4.36
C ILE A 68 30.66 -9.78 3.11
N VAL A 69 31.85 -10.04 2.59
CA VAL A 69 32.05 -10.94 1.44
C VAL A 69 31.57 -12.36 1.75
N GLY A 70 31.92 -12.89 2.93
CA GLY A 70 31.49 -14.21 3.39
C GLY A 70 29.96 -14.32 3.53
N LEU A 71 29.30 -13.28 4.04
CA LEU A 71 27.85 -13.23 4.14
C LEU A 71 27.19 -13.15 2.75
N VAL A 72 27.73 -12.38 1.82
CA VAL A 72 27.22 -12.29 0.45
C VAL A 72 27.39 -13.65 -0.25
N VAL A 73 28.56 -14.27 -0.13
CA VAL A 73 28.80 -15.61 -0.68
C VAL A 73 27.88 -16.65 -0.06
N ALA A 74 27.72 -16.63 1.27
CA ALA A 74 26.78 -17.50 1.96
C ALA A 74 25.33 -17.28 1.52
N ALA A 75 24.91 -16.02 1.32
CA ALA A 75 23.59 -15.68 0.80
C ALA A 75 23.35 -16.24 -0.61
N ILE A 76 24.38 -16.22 -1.46
CA ILE A 76 24.31 -16.77 -2.83
C ILE A 76 24.25 -18.32 -2.80
N TYR A 77 25.15 -18.96 -2.03
CA TYR A 77 25.26 -20.43 -2.02
C TYR A 77 24.15 -21.11 -1.22
N TRP A 78 23.71 -20.53 -0.12
CA TRP A 78 22.63 -21.10 0.71
C TRP A 78 21.23 -20.57 0.36
N ASN A 79 21.13 -19.79 -0.71
CA ASN A 79 19.84 -19.19 -1.13
C ASN A 79 19.11 -18.53 0.06
N TRP A 80 19.86 -17.92 0.97
CA TRP A 80 19.33 -17.25 2.18
C TRP A 80 18.45 -16.04 1.86
N GLY A 81 18.50 -15.55 0.62
CA GLY A 81 17.56 -14.58 0.07
C GLY A 81 16.39 -15.27 -0.64
N GLY A 82 16.42 -16.55 -0.79
CA GLY A 82 15.39 -17.37 -1.42
C GLY A 82 14.40 -17.97 -0.44
N VAL A 83 14.01 -17.23 0.60
CA VAL A 83 12.63 -17.28 0.97
C VAL A 83 11.93 -16.26 0.04
N ALA A 84 11.85 -16.61 -1.24
CA ALA A 84 10.56 -16.49 -1.87
C ALA A 84 9.66 -17.33 -0.95
N GLN A 85 9.07 -16.72 0.08
CA GLN A 85 7.79 -17.22 0.53
C GLN A 85 7.01 -17.29 -0.76
N SER A 86 6.79 -18.50 -1.26
CA SER A 86 5.83 -18.76 -2.32
C SER A 86 4.60 -18.04 -1.81
N GLY A 87 4.31 -16.88 -2.42
CA GLY A 87 3.20 -16.07 -1.97
C GLY A 87 2.02 -17.00 -1.89
N ILE A 88 1.32 -17.02 -0.78
CA ILE A 88 0.10 -17.80 -0.67
C ILE A 88 -0.80 -17.25 -1.76
N SER A 89 -1.18 -18.09 -2.72
CA SER A 89 -2.23 -17.74 -3.67
C SER A 89 -3.51 -18.35 -3.15
N GLU A 90 -4.40 -17.50 -2.68
CA GLU A 90 -5.68 -17.91 -2.12
C GLU A 90 -6.80 -17.33 -2.96
N HIS A 91 -7.80 -18.17 -3.27
CA HIS A 91 -9.03 -17.73 -3.92
C HIS A 91 -10.18 -17.96 -2.97
N LEU A 92 -10.87 -16.90 -2.60
CA LEU A 92 -11.96 -16.91 -1.64
C LEU A 92 -13.23 -16.40 -2.31
N VAL A 93 -14.29 -17.19 -2.23
CA VAL A 93 -15.64 -16.79 -2.64
C VAL A 93 -16.51 -16.75 -1.39
N GLN A 94 -17.20 -15.63 -1.16
CA GLN A 94 -18.12 -15.46 -0.07
C GLN A 94 -19.55 -15.34 -0.61
N GLU A 95 -20.42 -16.24 -0.21
CA GLU A 95 -21.85 -16.18 -0.52
C GLU A 95 -22.54 -15.06 0.29
N MET A 96 -23.66 -14.54 -0.23
CA MET A 96 -24.44 -13.49 0.47
C MET A 96 -25.13 -13.97 1.73
N GLU A 97 -25.43 -15.27 1.86
CA GLU A 97 -26.14 -15.87 3.00
C GLU A 97 -27.44 -15.15 3.39
N GLY A 98 -28.13 -14.59 2.39
CA GLY A 98 -29.39 -13.86 2.62
C GLY A 98 -29.21 -12.40 3.06
N ALA A 99 -28.01 -11.85 2.97
CA ALA A 99 -27.79 -10.42 3.24
C ALA A 99 -28.47 -9.54 2.17
N GLU A 100 -29.20 -8.54 2.61
CA GLU A 100 -29.87 -7.51 1.78
C GLU A 100 -28.99 -6.25 1.63
N SER A 101 -27.97 -6.09 2.45
CA SER A 101 -26.94 -5.06 2.40
C SER A 101 -25.66 -5.58 3.04
N ALA A 102 -24.51 -4.98 2.77
CA ALA A 102 -23.28 -5.39 3.44
C ALA A 102 -22.39 -4.21 3.84
N VAL A 103 -21.69 -4.40 4.95
CA VAL A 103 -20.53 -3.59 5.36
C VAL A 103 -19.29 -4.41 5.05
N VAL A 104 -18.38 -3.83 4.29
CA VAL A 104 -17.12 -4.47 3.88
C VAL A 104 -15.96 -3.64 4.40
N SER A 105 -15.18 -4.21 5.31
CA SER A 105 -14.00 -3.60 5.89
C SER A 105 -12.74 -4.29 5.36
N LEU A 106 -11.86 -3.51 4.74
CA LEU A 106 -10.61 -3.96 4.14
C LEU A 106 -9.42 -3.31 4.86
N ASP A 107 -8.64 -4.08 5.61
CA ASP A 107 -7.41 -3.64 6.27
C ASP A 107 -6.20 -4.21 5.49
N PHE A 108 -5.68 -3.41 4.57
CA PHE A 108 -4.62 -3.79 3.65
C PHE A 108 -3.30 -3.14 4.02
N ALA A 109 -2.35 -3.92 4.51
CA ALA A 109 -1.10 -3.40 5.06
C ALA A 109 -0.13 -2.87 4.01
N VAL A 110 0.19 -3.67 2.96
CA VAL A 110 1.24 -3.32 1.99
C VAL A 110 1.04 -4.00 0.65
N GLY A 111 1.32 -3.32 -0.47
CA GLY A 111 1.29 -3.88 -1.83
C GLY A 111 0.28 -3.21 -2.76
N ASP A 112 -0.37 -4.00 -3.61
CA ASP A 112 -1.36 -3.53 -4.58
C ASP A 112 -2.77 -4.03 -4.22
N LEU A 113 -3.69 -3.10 -3.98
CA LEU A 113 -5.10 -3.38 -3.74
C LEU A 113 -5.94 -3.01 -4.96
N ARG A 114 -6.77 -3.94 -5.45
CA ARG A 114 -7.77 -3.69 -6.48
C ARG A 114 -9.15 -4.11 -6.00
N VAL A 115 -10.11 -3.21 -6.08
CA VAL A 115 -11.51 -3.48 -5.78
C VAL A 115 -12.34 -3.12 -7.01
N ARG A 116 -13.27 -4.00 -7.40
CA ARG A 116 -14.13 -3.82 -8.58
C ARG A 116 -15.50 -4.45 -8.38
N GLY A 117 -16.43 -4.18 -9.29
CA GLY A 117 -17.73 -4.82 -9.28
C GLY A 117 -17.67 -6.29 -9.73
N LEU A 118 -18.38 -7.16 -9.01
CA LEU A 118 -18.64 -8.54 -9.39
C LEU A 118 -19.91 -8.60 -10.22
N LYS A 119 -19.77 -9.02 -11.47
CA LYS A 119 -20.90 -9.09 -12.43
C LYS A 119 -21.49 -10.50 -12.44
N ASP A 120 -22.82 -10.56 -12.54
CA ASP A 120 -23.59 -11.78 -12.80
C ASP A 120 -23.34 -12.94 -11.82
N SER A 121 -22.92 -12.65 -10.58
CA SER A 121 -22.76 -13.65 -9.52
C SER A 121 -23.80 -13.47 -8.40
N PRO A 122 -24.25 -14.56 -7.76
CA PRO A 122 -25.06 -14.50 -6.54
C PRO A 122 -24.21 -14.19 -5.30
N ASP A 123 -22.90 -14.23 -5.41
CA ASP A 123 -21.99 -14.09 -4.28
C ASP A 123 -21.83 -12.64 -3.85
N LEU A 124 -21.45 -12.45 -2.60
CA LEU A 124 -21.07 -11.15 -2.05
C LEU A 124 -19.70 -10.72 -2.54
N MET A 125 -18.76 -11.68 -2.60
CA MET A 125 -17.37 -11.42 -2.95
C MET A 125 -16.75 -12.59 -3.71
N ASP A 126 -15.89 -12.27 -4.69
CA ASP A 126 -14.92 -13.17 -5.31
C ASP A 126 -13.55 -12.47 -5.22
N ALA A 127 -12.62 -13.04 -4.48
CA ALA A 127 -11.34 -12.39 -4.21
C ALA A 127 -10.16 -13.34 -4.42
N ARG A 128 -9.09 -12.78 -4.97
CA ARG A 128 -7.79 -13.46 -5.11
C ARG A 128 -6.74 -12.70 -4.35
N PHE A 129 -6.06 -13.41 -3.47
CA PHE A 129 -5.00 -12.90 -2.63
C PHE A 129 -3.70 -13.58 -3.03
N ASN A 130 -2.66 -12.79 -3.31
CA ASN A 130 -1.32 -13.30 -3.55
C ASN A 130 -0.38 -12.58 -2.59
N GLY A 131 0.43 -13.33 -1.86
CA GLY A 131 1.45 -12.79 -0.97
C GLY A 131 1.22 -13.11 0.48
N LEU A 132 0.77 -12.15 1.28
CA LEU A 132 0.55 -12.33 2.71
C LEU A 132 -0.74 -13.09 3.00
N PRO A 133 -0.79 -13.87 4.10
CA PRO A 133 -2.03 -14.49 4.55
C PRO A 133 -3.11 -13.43 4.82
N VAL A 134 -4.37 -13.81 4.60
CA VAL A 134 -5.53 -12.94 4.83
C VAL A 134 -6.39 -13.55 5.93
N GLU A 135 -6.69 -12.76 6.95
CA GLU A 135 -7.74 -13.09 7.90
C GLU A 135 -9.08 -12.66 7.31
N HIS A 136 -10.03 -13.57 7.31
CA HIS A 136 -11.35 -13.37 6.75
C HIS A 136 -12.39 -13.70 7.80
N GLN A 137 -13.36 -12.80 7.99
CA GLN A 137 -14.52 -13.00 8.84
C GLN A 137 -15.77 -12.52 8.11
N TYR A 138 -16.84 -13.32 8.16
CA TYR A 138 -18.14 -12.95 7.64
C TYR A 138 -19.24 -13.37 8.57
N GLU A 139 -20.18 -12.45 8.83
CA GLU A 139 -21.35 -12.69 9.66
C GLU A 139 -22.55 -11.92 9.10
N VAL A 140 -23.72 -12.54 9.14
CA VAL A 140 -24.98 -11.87 8.77
C VAL A 140 -25.82 -11.64 10.01
N THR A 141 -26.14 -10.37 10.29
CA THR A 141 -26.98 -9.96 11.41
C THR A 141 -28.13 -9.07 10.92
N ALA A 142 -29.35 -9.48 11.16
CA ALA A 142 -30.55 -8.74 10.78
C ALA A 142 -30.60 -8.34 9.28
N GLY A 143 -30.20 -9.26 8.38
CA GLY A 143 -30.17 -9.03 6.93
C GLY A 143 -29.00 -8.17 6.44
N ARG A 144 -28.07 -7.83 7.32
CA ARG A 144 -26.84 -7.11 6.97
C ARG A 144 -25.62 -8.01 7.11
N GLY A 145 -24.89 -8.20 6.02
CA GLY A 145 -23.61 -8.87 6.03
C GLY A 145 -22.49 -7.95 6.57
N HIS A 146 -21.61 -8.51 7.37
CA HIS A 146 -20.39 -7.87 7.85
C HIS A 146 -19.22 -8.70 7.37
N LEU A 147 -18.50 -8.21 6.36
CA LEU A 147 -17.31 -8.85 5.81
C LEU A 147 -16.08 -8.06 6.24
N GLN A 148 -15.15 -8.73 6.90
CA GLN A 148 -13.88 -8.16 7.28
C GLN A 148 -12.74 -8.96 6.65
N LEU A 149 -11.87 -8.29 5.93
CA LEU A 149 -10.63 -8.81 5.40
C LEU A 149 -9.47 -8.04 5.98
N LYS A 150 -8.51 -8.75 6.55
CA LYS A 150 -7.34 -8.15 7.17
C LYS A 150 -6.08 -8.83 6.71
N SER A 151 -5.06 -8.04 6.32
CA SER A 151 -3.72 -8.56 6.08
C SER A 151 -3.17 -9.16 7.36
N SER A 152 -3.01 -10.47 7.42
CA SER A 152 -2.35 -11.15 8.54
C SER A 152 -0.84 -10.96 8.42
N GLY A 153 -0.40 -9.75 8.69
CA GLY A 153 1.02 -9.40 8.76
C GLY A 153 1.52 -9.53 10.18
N GLY A 154 1.48 -10.74 10.74
CA GLY A 154 2.21 -11.02 11.98
C GLY A 154 3.65 -10.59 11.79
N ASP A 155 4.14 -9.64 12.62
CA ASP A 155 5.56 -9.28 12.77
C ASP A 155 6.35 -9.01 11.47
N ILE A 156 5.71 -8.44 10.42
CA ILE A 156 6.46 -7.71 9.39
C ILE A 156 6.96 -6.40 10.05
N ALA A 157 7.33 -6.55 11.30
CA ALA A 157 8.01 -5.56 12.07
C ALA A 157 9.26 -5.16 11.31
N TRP A 158 9.25 -3.93 10.78
CA TRP A 158 10.40 -3.07 10.50
C TRP A 158 11.67 -3.73 9.88
N TRP A 159 11.54 -4.95 9.34
CA TRP A 159 12.61 -5.67 8.68
C TRP A 159 12.34 -5.68 7.17
N PRO A 160 13.27 -5.25 6.33
CA PRO A 160 13.09 -5.26 4.89
C PRO A 160 13.16 -6.71 4.36
N ASN A 161 12.18 -7.54 4.68
CA ASN A 161 11.84 -8.72 3.92
C ASN A 161 11.09 -8.22 2.69
N ALA A 162 11.81 -7.43 1.95
CA ALA A 162 11.36 -6.77 0.78
C ALA A 162 10.91 -7.78 -0.27
N ALA A 163 9.89 -7.39 -0.99
CA ALA A 163 9.36 -7.97 -2.21
C ALA A 163 8.56 -9.27 -2.05
N VAL A 164 7.74 -9.38 -1.01
CA VAL A 164 6.52 -10.16 -1.19
C VAL A 164 5.60 -9.28 -2.03
N GLU A 165 5.40 -9.65 -3.31
CA GLU A 165 4.34 -9.05 -4.11
C GLU A 165 3.02 -9.40 -3.44
N ASN A 166 2.51 -8.50 -2.61
CA ASN A 166 1.23 -8.67 -1.97
C ASN A 166 0.17 -7.97 -2.83
N THR A 167 -0.74 -8.75 -3.38
CA THR A 167 -1.78 -8.25 -4.26
C THR A 167 -3.13 -8.79 -3.84
N TRP A 168 -4.08 -7.89 -3.62
CA TRP A 168 -5.48 -8.21 -3.42
C TRP A 168 -6.30 -7.77 -4.64
N ASP A 169 -6.97 -8.70 -5.30
CA ASP A 169 -7.95 -8.45 -6.38
C ASP A 169 -9.32 -8.92 -5.86
N ILE A 170 -10.17 -7.96 -5.50
CA ILE A 170 -11.45 -8.17 -4.83
C ILE A 170 -12.56 -7.70 -5.77
N ALA A 171 -13.47 -8.59 -6.11
CA ALA A 171 -14.71 -8.27 -6.80
C ALA A 171 -15.88 -8.36 -5.81
N LEU A 172 -16.64 -7.26 -5.66
CA LEU A 172 -17.77 -7.16 -4.73
C LEU A 172 -19.10 -7.13 -5.48
N SER A 173 -20.14 -7.65 -4.87
CA SER A 173 -21.47 -7.70 -5.47
C SER A 173 -22.01 -6.33 -5.84
N SER A 174 -22.55 -6.24 -7.05
CA SER A 174 -23.30 -5.06 -7.54
C SER A 174 -24.81 -5.14 -7.24
N ARG A 175 -25.26 -6.19 -6.57
CA ARG A 175 -26.69 -6.51 -6.40
C ARG A 175 -27.32 -5.91 -5.15
N ILE A 176 -26.53 -5.61 -4.15
CA ILE A 176 -26.97 -5.09 -2.86
C ILE A 176 -26.24 -3.79 -2.49
N PRO A 177 -26.84 -2.91 -1.68
CA PRO A 177 -26.15 -1.74 -1.15
C PRO A 177 -24.94 -2.11 -0.29
N LEU A 178 -23.85 -1.38 -0.48
CA LEU A 178 -22.59 -1.59 0.21
C LEU A 178 -22.17 -0.34 1.00
N ILE A 179 -21.66 -0.56 2.19
CA ILE A 179 -20.85 0.39 2.96
C ILE A 179 -19.42 -0.13 2.92
N LEU A 180 -18.49 0.70 2.46
CA LEU A 180 -17.09 0.31 2.27
C LEU A 180 -16.20 1.10 3.22
N ASP A 181 -15.42 0.39 4.01
CA ASP A 181 -14.38 0.94 4.87
C ASP A 181 -13.03 0.34 4.47
N VAL A 182 -12.14 1.18 3.94
CA VAL A 182 -10.88 0.75 3.35
C VAL A 182 -9.71 1.44 4.04
N GLU A 183 -8.86 0.64 4.67
CA GLU A 183 -7.60 1.09 5.23
C GLU A 183 -6.44 0.53 4.40
N THR A 184 -5.53 1.40 3.96
CA THR A 184 -4.33 0.99 3.22
C THR A 184 -3.08 1.56 3.87
N GLY A 185 -2.10 0.70 4.13
CA GLY A 185 -0.83 1.14 4.72
C GLY A 185 0.12 1.71 3.68
N VAL A 186 0.82 0.87 2.93
CA VAL A 186 1.84 1.30 1.95
C VAL A 186 1.61 0.62 0.60
N GLY A 187 1.47 1.39 -0.48
CA GLY A 187 1.38 0.82 -1.83
C GLY A 187 0.45 1.55 -2.76
N GLN A 188 -0.18 0.79 -3.67
CA GLN A 188 -1.11 1.35 -4.65
C GLN A 188 -2.51 0.77 -4.42
N ALA A 189 -3.54 1.61 -4.52
CA ALA A 189 -4.92 1.16 -4.46
C ALA A 189 -5.71 1.67 -5.67
N VAL A 190 -6.43 0.77 -6.33
CA VAL A 190 -7.38 1.09 -7.40
C VAL A 190 -8.74 0.56 -7.00
N LEU A 191 -9.64 1.48 -6.69
CA LEU A 191 -10.97 1.20 -6.19
C LEU A 191 -11.99 1.64 -7.24
N ASP A 192 -12.53 0.69 -7.99
CA ASP A 192 -13.53 0.95 -9.04
C ASP A 192 -14.92 0.56 -8.55
N PHE A 193 -15.70 1.56 -8.19
CA PHE A 193 -17.07 1.40 -7.71
C PHE A 193 -18.12 1.72 -8.77
N SER A 194 -17.72 1.92 -10.03
CA SER A 194 -18.62 2.35 -11.12
C SER A 194 -19.87 1.47 -11.27
N ASP A 195 -19.73 0.16 -11.04
CA ASP A 195 -20.80 -0.84 -11.14
C ASP A 195 -21.42 -1.20 -9.77
N LEU A 196 -20.92 -0.63 -8.65
CA LEU A 196 -21.38 -0.96 -7.30
C LEU A 196 -22.47 -0.01 -6.80
N GLN A 197 -23.29 -0.51 -5.85
CA GLN A 197 -24.27 0.29 -5.13
C GLN A 197 -23.70 0.77 -3.80
N VAL A 198 -22.68 1.64 -3.84
CA VAL A 198 -22.06 2.16 -2.62
C VAL A 198 -22.90 3.31 -2.08
N THR A 199 -23.29 3.23 -0.79
CA THR A 199 -24.02 4.28 -0.07
C THR A 199 -23.10 5.11 0.81
N ASP A 200 -22.08 4.47 1.36
CA ASP A 200 -21.10 5.09 2.25
C ASP A 200 -19.71 4.56 1.96
N PHE A 201 -18.73 5.42 1.91
CA PHE A 201 -17.36 5.05 1.61
C PHE A 201 -16.38 5.83 2.50
N SER A 202 -15.54 5.10 3.23
CA SER A 202 -14.43 5.63 3.98
C SER A 202 -13.12 5.04 3.47
N LEU A 203 -12.15 5.90 3.20
CA LEU A 203 -10.79 5.51 2.84
C LEU A 203 -9.78 6.20 3.74
N ASN A 204 -8.94 5.41 4.38
CA ASN A 204 -7.77 5.88 5.09
C ASN A 204 -6.52 5.32 4.41
N ALA A 205 -5.79 6.17 3.70
CA ALA A 205 -4.61 5.79 2.95
C ALA A 205 -3.33 6.31 3.62
N GLY A 206 -2.40 5.41 3.95
CA GLY A 206 -1.12 5.78 4.57
C GLY A 206 -0.15 6.40 3.57
N VAL A 207 0.62 5.58 2.85
CA VAL A 207 1.66 6.05 1.91
C VAL A 207 1.51 5.38 0.56
N GLY A 208 1.30 6.18 -0.50
CA GLY A 208 1.22 5.63 -1.85
C GLY A 208 0.27 6.36 -2.78
N GLY A 209 -0.10 5.70 -3.87
CA GLY A 209 -1.05 6.23 -4.83
C GLY A 209 -2.43 5.59 -4.70
N VAL A 210 -3.48 6.40 -4.68
CA VAL A 210 -4.85 5.90 -4.65
C VAL A 210 -5.63 6.47 -5.83
N ARG A 211 -6.35 5.59 -6.52
CA ARG A 211 -7.32 5.95 -7.53
C ARG A 211 -8.68 5.37 -7.15
N VAL A 212 -9.69 6.24 -7.04
CA VAL A 212 -11.06 5.85 -6.75
C VAL A 212 -11.95 6.31 -7.90
N ILE A 213 -12.73 5.41 -8.44
CA ILE A 213 -13.82 5.70 -9.37
C ILE A 213 -15.12 5.53 -8.59
N LEU A 214 -15.87 6.62 -8.42
CA LEU A 214 -17.11 6.59 -7.65
C LEU A 214 -18.25 5.89 -8.41
N PRO A 215 -19.32 5.47 -7.71
CA PRO A 215 -20.49 4.87 -8.35
C PRO A 215 -21.13 5.82 -9.37
N ALA A 216 -21.71 5.26 -10.41
CA ALA A 216 -22.40 6.07 -11.41
C ALA A 216 -23.81 6.53 -10.99
N LYS A 217 -24.37 5.93 -9.93
CA LYS A 217 -25.75 6.18 -9.47
C LYS A 217 -25.85 6.12 -7.96
N GLY A 218 -26.92 6.76 -7.46
CA GLY A 218 -27.27 6.75 -6.03
C GLY A 218 -26.83 8.00 -5.29
N ARG A 219 -27.01 7.96 -3.97
CA ARG A 219 -26.56 9.01 -3.05
C ARG A 219 -25.43 8.44 -2.21
N VAL A 220 -24.28 9.04 -2.31
CA VAL A 220 -23.04 8.53 -1.71
C VAL A 220 -22.51 9.55 -0.71
N MET A 221 -22.14 9.09 0.48
CA MET A 221 -21.27 9.83 1.40
C MET A 221 -19.87 9.24 1.28
N ALA A 222 -18.89 10.08 0.97
CA ALA A 222 -17.52 9.64 0.77
C ALA A 222 -16.54 10.47 1.59
N THR A 223 -15.72 9.80 2.40
CA THR A 223 -14.63 10.42 3.15
C THR A 223 -13.31 9.79 2.73
N VAL A 224 -12.34 10.62 2.39
CA VAL A 224 -11.01 10.18 1.97
C VAL A 224 -9.95 10.90 2.77
N GLU A 225 -9.22 10.15 3.58
CA GLU A 225 -8.06 10.64 4.32
C GLU A 225 -6.80 10.03 3.70
N ALA A 226 -5.82 10.88 3.37
CA ALA A 226 -4.58 10.42 2.75
C ALA A 226 -3.37 11.02 3.47
N GLY A 227 -2.45 10.15 3.90
CA GLY A 227 -1.22 10.56 4.58
C GLY A 227 -0.20 11.15 3.61
N MET A 228 0.43 10.34 2.78
CA MET A 228 1.49 10.78 1.86
C MET A 228 1.36 10.12 0.49
N GLY A 229 1.21 10.92 -0.56
CA GLY A 229 1.13 10.40 -1.94
C GLY A 229 0.12 11.11 -2.81
N GLY A 230 -0.31 10.45 -3.88
CA GLY A 230 -1.27 10.99 -4.83
C GLY A 230 -2.66 10.37 -4.70
N VAL A 231 -3.71 11.18 -4.72
CA VAL A 231 -5.10 10.71 -4.75
C VAL A 231 -5.78 11.21 -6.02
N VAL A 232 -6.37 10.30 -6.77
CA VAL A 232 -7.18 10.61 -7.94
C VAL A 232 -8.59 10.10 -7.71
N LEU A 233 -9.55 11.03 -7.68
CA LEU A 233 -10.97 10.74 -7.52
C LEU A 233 -11.68 11.04 -8.85
N GLU A 234 -12.35 10.05 -9.38
CA GLU A 234 -13.11 10.16 -10.62
C GLU A 234 -14.60 10.09 -10.31
N ILE A 235 -15.31 11.18 -10.62
CA ILE A 235 -16.74 11.30 -10.46
C ILE A 235 -17.38 11.04 -11.82
N PRO A 236 -18.15 9.96 -11.99
CA PRO A 236 -18.76 9.63 -13.28
C PRO A 236 -19.63 10.78 -13.83
N PRO A 237 -19.74 10.90 -15.16
CA PRO A 237 -20.70 11.82 -15.76
C PRO A 237 -22.14 11.54 -15.29
N GLY A 238 -22.91 12.59 -14.98
CA GLY A 238 -24.29 12.47 -14.47
C GLY A 238 -24.41 12.28 -12.96
N MET A 239 -23.30 12.21 -12.24
CA MET A 239 -23.27 12.34 -10.80
C MET A 239 -22.90 13.76 -10.38
N ALA A 240 -23.80 14.41 -9.66
CA ALA A 240 -23.54 15.71 -9.06
C ALA A 240 -22.66 15.54 -7.81
N ALA A 241 -21.85 16.55 -7.50
CA ALA A 241 -20.97 16.45 -6.34
C ALA A 241 -20.92 17.74 -5.55
N ARG A 242 -20.78 17.58 -4.23
CA ARG A 242 -20.28 18.61 -3.32
C ARG A 242 -18.99 18.12 -2.72
N ILE A 243 -17.92 18.86 -2.90
CA ILE A 243 -16.56 18.49 -2.56
C ILE A 243 -16.01 19.48 -1.53
N ASP A 244 -15.69 18.99 -0.34
CA ASP A 244 -14.94 19.67 0.71
C ASP A 244 -13.55 19.07 0.75
N ALA A 245 -12.55 19.78 0.26
CA ALA A 245 -11.20 19.23 0.10
C ALA A 245 -10.16 20.15 0.73
N GLU A 246 -9.34 19.57 1.60
CA GLU A 246 -8.21 20.22 2.25
C GLU A 246 -6.92 19.44 1.96
N VAL A 247 -5.80 20.14 1.79
CA VAL A 247 -4.47 19.55 1.56
C VAL A 247 -3.45 20.28 2.41
N GLY A 248 -2.70 19.53 3.21
CA GLY A 248 -1.66 20.09 4.06
C GLY A 248 -0.48 20.64 3.26
N LEU A 249 0.27 19.78 2.57
CA LEU A 249 1.40 20.16 1.72
C LEU A 249 1.27 19.51 0.34
N GLY A 250 1.00 20.32 -0.69
CA GLY A 250 0.87 19.80 -2.06
C GLY A 250 -0.09 20.60 -2.90
N GLY A 251 -0.71 19.92 -3.87
CA GLY A 251 -1.63 20.54 -4.82
C GLY A 251 -3.02 19.93 -4.79
N LEU A 252 -4.04 20.76 -4.83
CA LEU A 252 -5.42 20.37 -5.07
C LEU A 252 -5.82 20.81 -6.49
N LYS A 253 -6.27 19.85 -7.30
CA LYS A 253 -6.81 20.11 -8.64
C LYS A 253 -8.22 19.53 -8.73
N VAL A 254 -9.20 20.40 -8.88
CA VAL A 254 -10.60 20.04 -9.11
C VAL A 254 -11.00 20.50 -10.51
N ASP A 255 -11.79 19.71 -11.21
CA ASP A 255 -12.38 20.13 -12.49
C ASP A 255 -13.47 21.18 -12.26
N GLU A 256 -13.07 22.46 -12.21
CA GLU A 256 -13.99 23.59 -11.95
C GLU A 256 -15.02 23.80 -13.07
N SER A 257 -14.83 23.19 -14.24
CA SER A 257 -15.84 23.22 -15.31
C SER A 257 -17.08 22.40 -14.95
N ARG A 258 -16.90 21.34 -14.18
CA ARG A 258 -17.97 20.50 -13.64
C ARG A 258 -18.40 20.91 -12.24
N PHE A 259 -17.44 21.31 -11.42
CA PHE A 259 -17.60 21.60 -10.00
C PHE A 259 -17.10 23.03 -9.69
N PRO A 260 -17.81 24.08 -10.11
CA PRO A 260 -17.41 25.45 -9.81
C PRO A 260 -17.29 25.70 -8.31
N ARG A 261 -16.35 26.55 -7.92
CA ARG A 261 -16.13 26.87 -6.52
C ARG A 261 -17.26 27.75 -5.96
N THR A 262 -17.92 27.25 -4.92
CA THR A 262 -19.01 27.92 -4.22
C THR A 262 -18.65 28.09 -2.74
N GLY A 263 -18.08 29.25 -2.40
CA GLY A 263 -17.57 29.51 -1.04
C GLY A 263 -16.38 28.58 -0.69
N LYS A 264 -16.54 27.72 0.31
CA LYS A 264 -15.51 26.75 0.71
C LYS A 264 -15.57 25.43 -0.05
N TYR A 265 -16.67 25.14 -0.77
CA TYR A 265 -16.89 23.90 -1.49
C TYR A 265 -16.66 24.07 -2.99
N TYR A 266 -16.43 22.93 -3.66
CA TYR A 266 -16.67 22.81 -5.10
C TYR A 266 -17.97 22.03 -5.28
N GLU A 267 -18.89 22.57 -6.09
CA GLU A 267 -20.24 22.01 -6.15
C GLU A 267 -20.81 22.04 -7.58
N SER A 268 -21.41 20.93 -7.99
CA SER A 268 -22.17 20.87 -9.26
C SER A 268 -23.35 21.84 -9.22
N PRO A 269 -23.66 22.52 -10.33
CA PRO A 269 -24.79 23.46 -10.38
C PRO A 269 -26.15 22.84 -10.04
N ASP A 270 -26.31 21.55 -10.32
CA ASP A 270 -27.52 20.75 -10.11
C ASP A 270 -27.52 19.92 -8.81
N TYR A 271 -26.50 20.05 -7.97
CA TYR A 271 -26.31 19.22 -6.78
C TYR A 271 -27.56 19.13 -5.87
N ALA A 272 -28.25 20.25 -5.67
CA ALA A 272 -29.40 20.29 -4.75
C ALA A 272 -30.60 19.47 -5.26
N THR A 273 -30.72 19.31 -6.56
CA THR A 273 -31.87 18.66 -7.24
C THR A 273 -31.54 17.29 -7.83
N ALA A 274 -30.25 16.97 -7.94
CA ALA A 274 -29.80 15.71 -8.54
C ALA A 274 -30.20 14.49 -7.69
N ASP A 275 -30.74 13.47 -8.35
CA ASP A 275 -31.03 12.18 -7.71
C ASP A 275 -29.73 11.42 -7.42
N ASN A 276 -28.76 11.47 -8.36
CA ASN A 276 -27.46 10.87 -8.20
C ASN A 276 -26.47 11.94 -7.75
N ARG A 277 -25.98 11.81 -6.54
CA ARG A 277 -25.06 12.81 -5.97
C ARG A 277 -24.12 12.23 -4.94
N VAL A 278 -22.97 12.86 -4.80
CA VAL A 278 -21.97 12.54 -3.77
C VAL A 278 -21.66 13.75 -2.91
N ASP A 279 -21.64 13.52 -1.60
CA ASP A 279 -21.01 14.39 -0.62
C ASP A 279 -19.60 13.84 -0.37
N LEU A 280 -18.58 14.57 -0.84
CA LEU A 280 -17.19 14.12 -0.81
C LEU A 280 -16.37 15.02 0.12
N ARG A 281 -15.82 14.44 1.16
CA ARG A 281 -14.84 15.07 2.04
C ARG A 281 -13.47 14.48 1.79
N ILE A 282 -12.46 15.31 1.62
CA ILE A 282 -11.09 14.90 1.36
C ILE A 282 -10.16 15.65 2.31
N ASP A 283 -9.34 14.91 3.05
CA ASP A 283 -8.28 15.43 3.90
C ASP A 283 -6.94 14.82 3.47
N GLY A 284 -6.11 15.60 2.84
CA GLY A 284 -4.82 15.19 2.32
C GLY A 284 -3.65 15.73 3.12
N GLY A 285 -2.73 14.86 3.55
CA GLY A 285 -1.51 15.26 4.24
C GLY A 285 -0.48 15.86 3.29
N ILE A 286 0.36 15.04 2.67
CA ILE A 286 1.44 15.48 1.77
C ILE A 286 1.27 14.83 0.40
N GLY A 287 1.00 15.63 -0.65
CA GLY A 287 0.88 15.10 -2.01
C GLY A 287 -0.07 15.86 -2.89
N ALA A 288 -0.49 15.24 -3.99
CA ALA A 288 -1.40 15.84 -4.95
C ALA A 288 -2.77 15.16 -4.92
N ILE A 289 -3.83 15.94 -4.81
CA ILE A 289 -5.20 15.47 -4.95
C ILE A 289 -5.77 15.98 -6.27
N THR A 290 -6.33 15.06 -7.05
CA THR A 290 -7.03 15.40 -8.30
C THR A 290 -8.46 14.86 -8.25
N VAL A 291 -9.46 15.73 -8.46
CA VAL A 291 -10.87 15.37 -8.60
C VAL A 291 -11.35 15.78 -10.00
N ARG A 292 -11.88 14.80 -10.74
CA ARG A 292 -12.30 15.00 -12.12
C ARG A 292 -13.58 14.26 -12.49
#